data_595bffb60e2bc81b7190c57e1d9a0ee7
#
_entry.id   595bffb60e2bc81b7190c57e1d9a0ee7
#
_cell.length_a   1.000
_cell.length_b   1.000
_cell.length_c   1.000
_cell.angle_alpha   90.00
_cell.angle_beta   90.00
_cell.angle_gamma   90.00
#
_symmetry.space_group_name_H-M   'P 1'
#
loop_
_entity.id
_entity.type
_entity.pdbx_description
1 polymer ?
#
loop_
_entity_poly.entity_id
_entity_poly.type
_entity_poly.pdbx_seq_one_letter_code
_entity_poly.pdbx_strand_id
1 'polypeptide(L)'
;MLSPEVCEEREWILPNGLGGYSSSTVCGINSRTYHGYLVAALDPPGQRYVLLSKVEDSLVYGEDWLPLSTNRYGNTFYPDGFKYIDEFHWERNYVEWIYRFPTASVIKRLSVQAEANAVSLEYILEGEGEIRLCPLVTFRNHHVTKRSGFAYFSWSRNESGLHINRNGNRMLDLVIAGRHTVESTMYWYYNFLYRLDKERGSNHEEDLFNPFCLKLRDSRSSILFAANGTPRGELRRKGRDPIALLREASSQFVVKGKRGPAIIAGYHWFGEWARDSLISMEGTLLINNDLYRSREILQRYLDYEDRGMLPTYFDENTGEPVYKAVDVSLWWFNAAFKYLKYSGDLDFVRRNYDDIADLIHWYMKGNGTVVNREHLILHRGAPLTWMDAQYDGRVVTPREGMAVEVNALWYNSLMIMSLFAERLGQDSEQYRDEAEAVKSSFNELFRSQWGLYDYLSEDLTPDTSVRPNQIFAISLPFPVVDDDFSRVILGTVERMLLRPYGLSTLARNDPKYKPVYKGDRRQRDEAYHNGPIWPWLIGAYVDAKLKFGGDSSGKDLMPRLDPLLKFSYEMNGFLPELFDDLPPYRSRGCIAQAWSVAELLRSLVSITS
;
A
#
# COMPACT_ATOMS: atom_id res chain seq x y z
N MET A 1 19.82 -24.50 -1.03
CA MET A 1 19.84 -23.60 0.14
C MET A 1 19.92 -22.15 -0.35
N LEU A 2 19.02 -21.29 0.08
CA LEU A 2 19.09 -19.84 -0.20
C LEU A 2 20.17 -19.23 0.71
N SER A 3 21.00 -18.28 0.19
CA SER A 3 21.87 -17.52 1.07
C SER A 3 21.05 -16.60 1.96
N PRO A 4 21.50 -16.27 3.18
CA PRO A 4 20.76 -15.40 4.09
C PRO A 4 20.55 -14.00 3.50
N GLU A 5 21.46 -13.50 2.66
CA GLU A 5 21.32 -12.21 1.97
C GLU A 5 20.17 -12.22 0.97
N VAL A 6 20.01 -13.30 0.21
CA VAL A 6 18.86 -13.48 -0.71
C VAL A 6 17.56 -13.62 0.06
N CYS A 7 17.59 -14.35 1.17
CA CYS A 7 16.42 -14.50 2.05
C CYS A 7 15.93 -13.17 2.62
N GLU A 8 16.85 -12.27 3.03
CA GLU A 8 16.51 -10.96 3.58
C GLU A 8 15.81 -10.02 2.59
N GLU A 9 15.95 -10.28 1.28
CA GLU A 9 15.29 -9.51 0.21
C GLU A 9 13.88 -10.06 -0.12
N ARG A 10 13.54 -11.26 0.37
CA ARG A 10 12.24 -11.90 0.15
C ARG A 10 11.34 -11.70 1.35
N GLU A 11 10.59 -10.60 1.32
CA GLU A 11 9.65 -10.22 2.38
C GLU A 11 8.26 -10.84 2.12
N TRP A 12 7.54 -11.12 3.19
CA TRP A 12 6.13 -11.51 3.15
C TRP A 12 5.31 -10.63 4.10
N ILE A 13 4.00 -10.54 3.86
CA ILE A 13 3.07 -9.80 4.70
C ILE A 13 1.71 -10.50 4.78
N LEU A 14 1.10 -10.44 5.96
CA LEU A 14 -0.25 -10.95 6.26
C LEU A 14 -1.04 -9.84 6.96
N PRO A 15 -1.85 -9.05 6.25
CA PRO A 15 -2.73 -8.05 6.85
C PRO A 15 -3.86 -8.68 7.66
N ASN A 16 -4.31 -7.99 8.73
CA ASN A 16 -5.36 -8.48 9.64
C ASN A 16 -6.75 -7.88 9.42
N GLY A 17 -6.92 -6.98 8.44
CA GLY A 17 -8.20 -6.29 8.17
C GLY A 17 -8.53 -5.13 9.11
N LEU A 18 -7.63 -4.80 10.04
CA LEU A 18 -7.73 -3.63 10.94
C LEU A 18 -6.66 -2.56 10.65
N GLY A 19 -5.80 -2.75 9.65
CA GLY A 19 -4.61 -1.93 9.41
C GLY A 19 -3.33 -2.47 10.07
N GLY A 20 -3.46 -3.43 11.02
CA GLY A 20 -2.36 -4.22 11.55
C GLY A 20 -1.96 -5.36 10.60
N TYR A 21 -0.84 -6.00 10.89
CA TYR A 21 -0.30 -7.07 10.05
C TYR A 21 0.73 -7.94 10.80
N SER A 22 1.13 -9.04 10.15
CA SER A 22 2.36 -9.77 10.44
C SER A 22 3.27 -9.70 9.23
N SER A 23 4.57 -9.51 9.41
CA SER A 23 5.53 -9.42 8.31
C SER A 23 6.95 -9.73 8.77
N SER A 24 7.71 -10.41 7.92
CA SER A 24 9.14 -10.66 8.07
C SER A 24 9.73 -11.09 6.71
N THR A 25 10.83 -11.81 6.71
CA THR A 25 11.44 -12.42 5.51
C THR A 25 11.29 -13.93 5.52
N VAL A 26 11.56 -14.55 4.37
CA VAL A 26 11.50 -16.02 4.20
C VAL A 26 12.38 -16.75 5.23
N CYS A 27 13.52 -16.18 5.62
CA CYS A 27 14.38 -16.78 6.66
C CYS A 27 13.97 -16.40 8.10
N GLY A 28 12.88 -15.64 8.29
CA GLY A 28 12.49 -15.12 9.60
C GLY A 28 13.43 -14.05 10.16
N ILE A 29 14.29 -13.44 9.35
CA ILE A 29 15.12 -12.28 9.73
C ILE A 29 14.30 -11.01 9.55
N ASN A 30 14.17 -10.21 10.59
CA ASN A 30 13.60 -8.88 10.44
C ASN A 30 14.64 -7.96 9.78
N SER A 31 14.36 -7.47 8.58
CA SER A 31 15.25 -6.59 7.81
C SER A 31 14.78 -5.13 7.79
N ARG A 32 13.59 -4.86 8.37
CA ARG A 32 13.00 -3.53 8.53
C ARG A 32 12.46 -3.30 9.95
N THR A 33 12.46 -2.04 10.37
CA THR A 33 11.76 -1.55 11.56
C THR A 33 10.28 -1.96 11.57
N TYR A 34 9.69 -2.08 10.40
CA TYR A 34 8.27 -2.43 10.18
C TYR A 34 7.98 -3.93 10.31
N HIS A 35 8.99 -4.79 10.34
CA HIS A 35 8.80 -6.23 10.54
C HIS A 35 8.40 -6.55 11.97
N GLY A 36 7.46 -7.46 12.09
CA GLY A 36 6.99 -7.99 13.36
C GLY A 36 6.00 -9.13 13.14
N TYR A 37 6.03 -10.12 14.01
CA TYR A 37 5.05 -11.21 14.00
C TYR A 37 3.67 -10.73 14.43
N LEU A 38 3.60 -9.66 15.27
CA LEU A 38 2.36 -8.95 15.55
C LEU A 38 2.61 -7.45 15.55
N VAL A 39 2.18 -6.79 14.49
CA VAL A 39 2.05 -5.34 14.40
C VAL A 39 0.57 -5.01 14.53
N ALA A 40 0.17 -4.54 15.70
CA ALA A 40 -1.22 -4.27 16.04
C ALA A 40 -1.61 -2.84 15.67
N ALA A 41 -2.77 -2.66 15.05
CA ALA A 41 -3.43 -1.36 14.93
C ALA A 41 -4.24 -1.14 16.22
N LEU A 42 -3.71 -0.36 17.17
CA LEU A 42 -4.36 -0.13 18.46
C LEU A 42 -5.55 0.82 18.36
N ASP A 43 -5.53 1.68 17.36
CA ASP A 43 -6.63 2.54 16.95
C ASP A 43 -6.86 2.41 15.43
N PRO A 44 -7.62 1.38 14.98
CA PRO A 44 -7.78 1.09 13.57
C PRO A 44 -8.31 2.27 12.74
N PRO A 45 -7.69 2.52 11.53
CA PRO A 45 -6.62 1.74 10.92
C PRO A 45 -5.20 2.21 11.29
N GLY A 46 -5.07 3.20 12.17
CA GLY A 46 -3.82 3.84 12.60
C GLY A 46 -3.26 3.30 13.92
N GLN A 47 -2.33 4.06 14.49
CA GLN A 47 -1.62 3.72 15.73
C GLN A 47 -1.03 2.31 15.72
N ARG A 48 -0.22 2.01 14.71
CA ARG A 48 0.39 0.70 14.53
C ARG A 48 1.61 0.53 15.42
N TYR A 49 1.57 -0.52 16.25
CA TYR A 49 2.62 -0.85 17.22
C TYR A 49 3.15 -2.26 17.00
N VAL A 50 4.48 -2.41 16.97
CA VAL A 50 5.11 -3.72 17.03
C VAL A 50 5.05 -4.22 18.47
N LEU A 51 4.26 -5.26 18.71
CA LEU A 51 4.10 -5.89 20.04
C LEU A 51 4.99 -7.12 20.18
N LEU A 52 4.87 -8.06 19.23
CA LEU A 52 5.73 -9.23 19.11
C LEU A 52 6.62 -9.03 17.88
N SER A 53 7.90 -8.73 18.11
CA SER A 53 8.84 -8.56 16.99
C SER A 53 9.08 -9.89 16.28
N LYS A 54 9.40 -10.92 17.04
CA LYS A 54 9.58 -12.29 16.58
C LYS A 54 9.60 -13.26 17.77
N VAL A 55 9.83 -14.53 17.49
CA VAL A 55 10.20 -15.51 18.51
C VAL A 55 11.60 -16.03 18.23
N GLU A 56 12.38 -16.34 19.26
CA GLU A 56 13.59 -17.15 19.13
C GLU A 56 13.24 -18.58 19.54
N ASP A 57 13.31 -19.49 18.57
CA ASP A 57 12.87 -20.85 18.73
C ASP A 57 13.91 -21.87 18.24
N SER A 58 13.88 -23.04 18.86
CA SER A 58 14.79 -24.16 18.58
C SER A 58 14.13 -25.50 18.86
N LEU A 59 14.56 -26.52 18.12
CA LEU A 59 14.35 -27.92 18.48
C LEU A 59 15.45 -28.31 19.49
N VAL A 60 15.06 -28.80 20.65
CA VAL A 60 15.96 -29.32 21.70
C VAL A 60 15.90 -30.82 21.68
N TYR A 61 17.04 -31.46 21.43
CA TYR A 61 17.19 -32.91 21.41
C TYR A 61 18.41 -33.32 22.24
N GLY A 62 18.17 -33.88 23.40
CA GLY A 62 19.25 -34.15 24.36
C GLY A 62 19.94 -32.86 24.80
N GLU A 63 21.24 -32.75 24.54
CA GLU A 63 22.03 -31.53 24.81
C GLU A 63 22.10 -30.57 23.60
N ASP A 64 21.64 -31.02 22.41
CA ASP A 64 21.70 -30.25 21.17
C ASP A 64 20.55 -29.25 21.07
N TRP A 65 20.89 -28.03 20.60
CA TRP A 65 19.97 -26.94 20.33
C TRP A 65 20.02 -26.59 18.86
N LEU A 66 19.04 -27.08 18.10
CA LEU A 66 18.94 -26.88 16.67
C LEU A 66 18.04 -25.68 16.37
N PRO A 67 18.58 -24.56 15.87
CA PRO A 67 17.82 -23.34 15.73
C PRO A 67 16.77 -23.42 14.60
N LEU A 68 15.58 -22.86 14.86
CA LEU A 68 14.55 -22.57 13.86
C LEU A 68 14.59 -21.08 13.48
N SER A 69 14.95 -20.21 14.40
CA SER A 69 15.04 -18.78 14.16
C SER A 69 16.39 -18.36 13.59
N THR A 70 16.39 -17.20 12.91
CA THR A 70 17.59 -16.54 12.41
C THR A 70 17.53 -15.06 12.77
N ASN A 71 18.64 -14.51 13.29
CA ASN A 71 18.79 -13.09 13.59
C ASN A 71 20.04 -12.54 12.90
N ARG A 72 20.04 -11.22 12.68
CA ARG A 72 21.21 -10.50 12.17
C ARG A 72 21.76 -9.52 13.20
N TYR A 73 23.06 -9.65 13.49
CA TYR A 73 23.83 -8.78 14.37
C TYR A 73 25.04 -8.25 13.58
N GLY A 74 24.97 -7.01 13.09
CA GLY A 74 26.04 -6.48 12.21
C GLY A 74 26.18 -7.31 10.93
N ASN A 75 27.30 -7.98 10.79
CA ASN A 75 27.59 -8.88 9.66
C ASN A 75 27.42 -10.37 10.00
N THR A 76 26.93 -10.68 11.21
CA THR A 76 26.80 -12.05 11.70
C THR A 76 25.34 -12.47 11.75
N PHE A 77 25.06 -13.71 11.36
CA PHE A 77 23.75 -14.36 11.52
C PHE A 77 23.85 -15.36 12.68
N TYR A 78 23.06 -15.12 13.75
CA TYR A 78 23.00 -16.00 14.91
C TYR A 78 21.69 -15.79 15.69
N PRO A 79 20.97 -16.87 16.04
CA PRO A 79 21.18 -18.22 15.51
C PRO A 79 20.99 -18.27 13.99
N ASP A 80 21.27 -19.39 13.37
CA ASP A 80 21.34 -19.55 11.92
C ASP A 80 20.36 -20.61 11.36
N GLY A 81 19.16 -20.63 11.89
CA GLY A 81 18.09 -21.57 11.55
C GLY A 81 17.73 -21.61 10.06
N PHE A 82 18.06 -20.55 9.30
CA PHE A 82 17.87 -20.54 7.84
C PHE A 82 18.49 -21.73 7.12
N LYS A 83 19.55 -22.33 7.68
CA LYS A 83 20.24 -23.50 7.14
C LYS A 83 19.38 -24.78 7.09
N TYR A 84 18.37 -24.84 7.95
CA TYR A 84 17.49 -26.01 8.11
C TYR A 84 16.15 -25.83 7.40
N ILE A 85 15.88 -24.65 6.82
CA ILE A 85 14.67 -24.40 6.04
C ILE A 85 14.75 -25.18 4.73
N ASP A 86 13.83 -26.13 4.55
CA ASP A 86 13.66 -26.93 3.34
C ASP A 86 12.62 -26.27 2.41
N GLU A 87 11.46 -25.92 2.97
CA GLU A 87 10.37 -25.30 2.22
C GLU A 87 9.82 -24.08 2.97
N PHE A 88 9.29 -23.12 2.19
CA PHE A 88 8.55 -21.98 2.69
C PHE A 88 7.29 -21.79 1.85
N HIS A 89 6.14 -21.69 2.53
CA HIS A 89 4.85 -21.45 1.91
C HIS A 89 4.25 -20.15 2.42
N TRP A 90 3.71 -19.35 1.52
CA TRP A 90 3.00 -18.12 1.83
C TRP A 90 1.58 -18.20 1.26
N GLU A 91 0.60 -18.25 2.14
CA GLU A 91 -0.82 -18.29 1.84
C GLU A 91 -1.51 -16.99 2.35
N ARG A 92 -2.78 -16.84 2.08
CA ARG A 92 -3.54 -15.61 2.40
C ARG A 92 -3.38 -15.11 3.85
N ASN A 93 -3.50 -16.02 4.81
CA ASN A 93 -3.59 -15.70 6.24
C ASN A 93 -2.55 -16.44 7.09
N TYR A 94 -1.63 -17.17 6.46
CA TYR A 94 -0.52 -17.80 7.15
C TYR A 94 0.73 -17.90 6.27
N VAL A 95 1.85 -18.01 6.94
CA VAL A 95 3.11 -18.47 6.38
C VAL A 95 3.55 -19.74 7.12
N GLU A 96 4.25 -20.61 6.42
CA GLU A 96 4.69 -21.89 6.94
C GLU A 96 6.13 -22.15 6.54
N TRP A 97 6.94 -22.55 7.50
CA TRP A 97 8.30 -23.03 7.31
C TRP A 97 8.36 -24.51 7.62
N ILE A 98 9.00 -25.30 6.76
CA ILE A 98 9.33 -26.71 6.97
C ILE A 98 10.83 -26.79 7.20
N TYR A 99 11.22 -27.19 8.41
CA TYR A 99 12.61 -27.39 8.79
C TYR A 99 12.93 -28.89 8.77
N ARG A 100 14.09 -29.23 8.19
CA ARG A 100 14.59 -30.62 8.19
C ARG A 100 15.89 -30.73 8.95
N PHE A 101 15.89 -31.62 9.92
CA PHE A 101 17.03 -32.02 10.71
C PHE A 101 17.36 -33.51 10.42
N PRO A 102 18.54 -34.03 10.80
CA PRO A 102 18.91 -35.41 10.53
C PRO A 102 17.93 -36.46 11.08
N THR A 103 17.30 -36.16 12.24
CA THR A 103 16.45 -37.12 12.99
C THR A 103 15.02 -36.61 13.19
N ALA A 104 14.69 -35.41 12.73
CA ALA A 104 13.38 -34.80 12.96
C ALA A 104 13.01 -33.82 11.85
N SER A 105 11.72 -33.54 11.69
CA SER A 105 11.21 -32.38 10.94
C SER A 105 10.31 -31.51 11.82
N VAL A 106 10.33 -30.22 11.57
CA VAL A 106 9.46 -29.26 12.29
C VAL A 106 8.70 -28.42 11.26
N ILE A 107 7.38 -28.44 11.34
CA ILE A 107 6.53 -27.47 10.64
C ILE A 107 6.21 -26.34 11.63
N LYS A 108 6.61 -25.13 11.27
CA LYS A 108 6.27 -23.90 11.99
C LYS A 108 5.31 -23.09 11.14
N ARG A 109 4.10 -22.84 11.62
CA ARG A 109 3.10 -22.04 10.92
C ARG A 109 2.73 -20.80 11.74
N LEU A 110 2.80 -19.63 11.12
CA LEU A 110 2.31 -18.37 11.69
C LEU A 110 1.06 -17.94 10.92
N SER A 111 -0.04 -17.74 11.65
CA SER A 111 -1.34 -17.35 11.09
C SER A 111 -1.84 -16.07 11.72
N VAL A 112 -2.38 -15.16 10.89
CA VAL A 112 -3.03 -13.93 11.35
C VAL A 112 -4.53 -14.17 11.52
N GLN A 113 -5.09 -13.67 12.61
CA GLN A 113 -6.54 -13.72 12.85
C GLN A 113 -7.23 -12.54 12.17
N ALA A 114 -8.26 -12.83 11.37
CA ALA A 114 -9.01 -11.80 10.67
C ALA A 114 -9.77 -10.89 11.65
N GLU A 115 -9.76 -9.58 11.37
CA GLU A 115 -10.38 -8.54 12.19
C GLU A 115 -9.97 -8.55 13.66
N ALA A 116 -8.72 -9.00 13.94
CA ALA A 116 -8.18 -9.02 15.29
C ALA A 116 -6.68 -8.68 15.30
N ASN A 117 -6.22 -8.03 16.36
CA ASN A 117 -4.81 -7.83 16.62
C ASN A 117 -4.22 -9.08 17.31
N ALA A 118 -4.20 -10.20 16.59
CA ALA A 118 -3.74 -11.48 17.11
C ALA A 118 -3.11 -12.35 16.03
N VAL A 119 -2.11 -13.14 16.46
CA VAL A 119 -1.42 -14.14 15.64
C VAL A 119 -1.31 -15.46 16.39
N SER A 120 -1.38 -16.56 15.65
CA SER A 120 -1.19 -17.91 16.18
C SER A 120 0.09 -18.51 15.60
N LEU A 121 0.93 -19.05 16.48
CA LEU A 121 2.06 -19.89 16.10
C LEU A 121 1.72 -21.36 16.38
N GLU A 122 1.82 -22.21 15.39
CA GLU A 122 1.64 -23.65 15.49
C GLU A 122 2.96 -24.34 15.17
N TYR A 123 3.30 -25.35 15.98
CA TYR A 123 4.44 -26.24 15.77
C TYR A 123 3.95 -27.69 15.66
N ILE A 124 4.40 -28.38 14.61
CA ILE A 124 4.21 -29.82 14.42
C ILE A 124 5.61 -30.44 14.33
N LEU A 125 5.94 -31.28 15.30
CA LEU A 125 7.20 -31.99 15.38
C LEU A 125 6.99 -33.45 14.97
N GLU A 126 7.73 -33.87 13.96
CA GLU A 126 7.87 -35.28 13.55
C GLU A 126 9.28 -35.75 13.93
N GLY A 127 9.37 -36.72 14.82
CA GLY A 127 10.63 -37.18 15.42
C GLY A 127 10.67 -36.90 16.91
N GLU A 128 11.87 -36.97 17.51
CA GLU A 128 12.10 -36.79 18.94
C GLU A 128 12.56 -35.36 19.27
N GLY A 129 12.24 -34.88 20.47
CA GLY A 129 12.68 -33.58 20.97
C GLY A 129 11.55 -32.73 21.58
N GLU A 130 11.89 -31.52 21.95
CA GLU A 130 10.97 -30.49 22.48
C GLU A 130 11.20 -29.18 21.72
N ILE A 131 10.15 -28.40 21.48
CA ILE A 131 10.32 -27.05 20.93
C ILE A 131 10.51 -26.06 22.09
N ARG A 132 11.64 -25.36 22.10
CA ARG A 132 11.84 -24.20 22.96
C ARG A 132 11.52 -22.93 22.19
N LEU A 133 10.67 -22.05 22.77
CA LEU A 133 10.21 -20.82 22.18
C LEU A 133 10.34 -19.66 23.17
N CYS A 134 11.03 -18.61 22.78
CA CYS A 134 11.25 -17.39 23.56
C CYS A 134 10.67 -16.20 22.81
N PRO A 135 9.55 -15.58 23.26
CA PRO A 135 9.01 -14.39 22.60
C PRO A 135 9.95 -13.19 22.79
N LEU A 136 10.18 -12.44 21.71
CA LEU A 136 10.95 -11.21 21.70
C LEU A 136 10.01 -10.03 21.45
N VAL A 137 9.79 -9.21 22.47
CA VAL A 137 8.80 -8.13 22.48
C VAL A 137 9.47 -6.75 22.53
N THR A 138 8.74 -5.72 22.04
CA THR A 138 9.24 -4.35 22.05
C THR A 138 8.18 -3.30 22.42
N PHE A 139 6.91 -3.45 21.99
CA PHE A 139 5.79 -2.51 22.24
C PHE A 139 6.11 -1.06 21.87
N ARG A 140 6.48 -0.84 20.63
CA ARG A 140 6.83 0.47 20.08
C ARG A 140 5.99 0.83 18.85
N ASN A 141 5.87 2.11 18.56
CA ASN A 141 5.35 2.54 17.28
C ASN A 141 6.21 1.95 16.14
N HIS A 142 5.60 1.49 15.07
CA HIS A 142 6.27 0.77 13.99
C HIS A 142 7.24 1.63 13.16
N HIS A 143 7.16 2.97 13.26
CA HIS A 143 8.07 3.89 12.56
C HIS A 143 9.43 4.10 13.25
N VAL A 144 9.59 3.64 14.50
CA VAL A 144 10.79 3.91 15.29
C VAL A 144 11.36 2.64 15.91
N THR A 145 12.67 2.56 16.10
CA THR A 145 13.32 1.52 16.90
C THR A 145 13.50 1.96 18.35
N LYS A 146 13.73 1.02 19.24
CA LYS A 146 14.00 1.28 20.66
C LYS A 146 15.25 0.53 21.12
N ARG A 147 15.93 1.12 22.11
CA ARG A 147 17.03 0.50 22.84
C ARG A 147 16.57 0.04 24.22
N SER A 148 17.33 -0.85 24.84
CA SER A 148 17.06 -1.34 26.20
C SER A 148 16.85 -0.19 27.18
N GLY A 149 16.04 -0.44 28.21
CA GLY A 149 15.73 0.56 29.25
C GLY A 149 14.67 1.59 28.90
N PHE A 150 14.10 1.59 27.68
CA PHE A 150 13.02 2.53 27.31
C PHE A 150 11.68 2.23 28.00
N ALA A 151 11.51 1.02 28.56
CA ALA A 151 10.33 0.59 29.27
C ALA A 151 10.68 -0.53 30.26
N TYR A 152 9.88 -0.66 31.31
CA TYR A 152 9.92 -1.80 32.22
C TYR A 152 8.96 -2.87 31.71
N PHE A 153 9.44 -4.08 31.52
CA PHE A 153 8.64 -5.25 31.14
C PHE A 153 8.52 -6.22 32.32
N SER A 154 7.36 -6.82 32.41
CA SER A 154 7.09 -7.92 33.36
C SER A 154 6.12 -8.91 32.72
N TRP A 155 5.98 -10.08 33.32
CA TRP A 155 4.97 -11.04 32.94
C TRP A 155 4.23 -11.59 34.15
N SER A 156 3.03 -12.11 33.91
CA SER A 156 2.20 -12.72 34.94
C SER A 156 1.43 -13.91 34.32
N ARG A 157 0.92 -14.78 35.21
CA ARG A 157 0.10 -15.93 34.82
C ARG A 157 -1.17 -15.93 35.66
N ASN A 158 -2.30 -16.23 35.00
CA ASN A 158 -3.57 -16.49 35.66
C ASN A 158 -4.33 -17.60 34.93
N GLU A 159 -5.61 -17.82 35.25
CA GLU A 159 -6.47 -18.84 34.59
C GLU A 159 -6.66 -18.62 33.09
N SER A 160 -6.58 -17.36 32.60
CA SER A 160 -6.74 -17.04 31.19
C SER A 160 -5.45 -17.19 30.35
N GLY A 161 -4.30 -17.45 30.97
CA GLY A 161 -3.03 -17.67 30.29
C GLY A 161 -1.86 -16.87 30.84
N LEU A 162 -0.88 -16.60 29.99
CA LEU A 162 0.27 -15.75 30.28
C LEU A 162 0.02 -14.33 29.76
N HIS A 163 0.54 -13.34 30.46
CA HIS A 163 0.37 -11.93 30.12
C HIS A 163 1.71 -11.23 30.17
N ILE A 164 2.04 -10.46 29.12
CA ILE A 164 3.21 -9.59 29.11
C ILE A 164 2.74 -8.16 29.32
N ASN A 165 3.39 -7.47 30.28
CA ASN A 165 3.05 -6.11 30.67
C ASN A 165 4.19 -5.17 30.33
N ARG A 166 3.84 -3.92 29.99
CA ARG A 166 4.77 -2.80 29.83
C ARG A 166 4.38 -1.69 30.80
N ASN A 167 5.31 -1.27 31.65
CA ASN A 167 5.07 -0.24 32.68
C ASN A 167 3.79 -0.49 33.51
N GLY A 168 3.55 -1.77 33.86
CA GLY A 168 2.38 -2.20 34.63
C GLY A 168 1.10 -2.42 33.81
N ASN A 169 1.04 -1.98 32.56
CA ASN A 169 -0.14 -2.18 31.69
C ASN A 169 -0.03 -3.48 30.90
N ARG A 170 -1.11 -4.26 30.90
CA ARG A 170 -1.24 -5.49 30.09
C ARG A 170 -1.27 -5.14 28.61
N MET A 171 -0.35 -5.69 27.83
CA MET A 171 -0.18 -5.36 26.42
C MET A 171 -0.33 -6.55 25.48
N LEU A 172 0.04 -7.76 25.94
CA LEU A 172 0.00 -8.97 25.11
C LEU A 172 -0.42 -10.16 25.96
N ASP A 173 -1.39 -10.90 25.46
CA ASP A 173 -1.93 -12.10 26.07
C ASP A 173 -1.47 -13.32 25.28
N LEU A 174 -1.14 -14.40 25.98
CA LEU A 174 -0.77 -15.68 25.39
C LEU A 174 -1.68 -16.78 25.91
N VAL A 175 -2.30 -17.51 24.98
CA VAL A 175 -3.04 -18.75 25.27
C VAL A 175 -2.29 -19.89 24.59
N ILE A 176 -1.92 -20.90 25.39
CA ILE A 176 -1.09 -22.01 24.92
C ILE A 176 -1.91 -23.30 24.93
N ALA A 177 -1.98 -23.96 23.79
CA ALA A 177 -2.54 -25.29 23.66
C ALA A 177 -1.40 -26.32 23.54
N GLY A 178 -1.43 -27.33 24.40
CA GLY A 178 -0.40 -28.35 24.54
C GLY A 178 0.32 -28.30 25.89
N ARG A 179 0.98 -29.43 26.24
CA ARG A 179 1.78 -29.53 27.48
C ARG A 179 3.01 -28.65 27.36
N HIS A 180 3.19 -27.78 28.33
CA HIS A 180 4.29 -26.83 28.33
C HIS A 180 4.81 -26.53 29.73
N THR A 181 6.05 -26.04 29.79
CA THR A 181 6.63 -25.41 30.97
C THR A 181 7.09 -24.01 30.64
N VAL A 182 7.08 -23.11 31.64
CA VAL A 182 7.49 -21.71 31.51
C VAL A 182 8.76 -21.49 32.31
N GLU A 183 9.79 -20.93 31.69
CA GLU A 183 11.05 -20.55 32.31
C GLU A 183 11.16 -19.02 32.26
N SER A 184 11.20 -18.35 33.42
CA SER A 184 11.40 -16.90 33.49
C SER A 184 12.83 -16.55 33.10
N THR A 185 12.99 -15.68 32.14
CA THR A 185 14.30 -15.25 31.64
C THR A 185 14.60 -13.80 31.94
N MET A 186 13.71 -12.87 31.60
CA MET A 186 13.84 -11.42 31.84
C MET A 186 15.13 -10.82 31.26
N TYR A 187 15.47 -11.20 30.02
CA TYR A 187 16.70 -10.76 29.36
C TYR A 187 16.43 -9.77 28.24
N TRP A 188 17.38 -8.85 28.02
CA TRP A 188 17.47 -8.05 26.81
C TRP A 188 18.39 -8.73 25.80
N TYR A 189 17.90 -8.80 24.56
CA TYR A 189 18.68 -9.15 23.39
C TYR A 189 19.07 -7.86 22.68
N TYR A 190 20.36 -7.64 22.42
CA TYR A 190 20.91 -6.37 21.99
C TYR A 190 21.30 -6.36 20.53
N ASN A 191 21.19 -5.17 19.88
CA ASN A 191 21.82 -4.87 18.59
C ASN A 191 21.30 -5.71 17.40
N PHE A 192 20.00 -6.00 17.35
CA PHE A 192 19.39 -6.49 16.12
C PHE A 192 19.59 -5.47 15.02
N LEU A 193 20.03 -5.93 13.82
CA LEU A 193 20.29 -5.05 12.68
C LEU A 193 19.22 -5.23 11.61
N TYR A 194 18.54 -4.15 11.26
CA TYR A 194 17.59 -4.07 10.15
C TYR A 194 18.31 -3.55 8.89
N ARG A 195 18.77 -4.48 8.04
CA ARG A 195 19.66 -4.17 6.91
C ARG A 195 19.04 -3.20 5.91
N LEU A 196 17.77 -3.42 5.55
CA LEU A 196 17.10 -2.56 4.55
C LEU A 196 16.93 -1.13 5.07
N ASP A 197 16.71 -0.94 6.36
CA ASP A 197 16.63 0.40 6.94
C ASP A 197 18.01 1.05 7.06
N LYS A 198 19.07 0.28 7.35
CA LYS A 198 20.45 0.77 7.30
C LYS A 198 20.81 1.29 5.91
N GLU A 199 20.46 0.55 4.85
CA GLU A 199 20.68 0.97 3.46
C GLU A 199 19.89 2.23 3.09
N ARG A 200 18.79 2.50 3.79
CA ARG A 200 17.94 3.69 3.63
C ARG A 200 18.40 4.88 4.48
N GLY A 201 19.42 4.73 5.32
CA GLY A 201 19.85 5.75 6.27
C GLY A 201 18.83 6.04 7.37
N SER A 202 17.95 5.07 7.67
CA SER A 202 16.93 5.17 8.72
C SER A 202 17.39 4.50 10.01
N ASN A 203 16.62 4.64 11.10
CA ASN A 203 16.87 3.89 12.34
C ASN A 203 16.83 2.39 12.03
N HIS A 204 17.90 1.68 12.36
CA HIS A 204 18.12 0.32 11.88
C HIS A 204 18.66 -0.65 12.94
N GLU A 205 18.80 -0.22 14.18
CA GLU A 205 19.22 -1.07 15.28
C GLU A 205 18.20 -1.05 16.41
N GLU A 206 17.92 -2.21 16.98
CA GLU A 206 16.94 -2.38 18.04
C GLU A 206 17.40 -3.38 19.10
N ASP A 207 16.94 -3.17 20.35
CA ASP A 207 17.04 -4.16 21.42
C ASP A 207 15.65 -4.72 21.72
N LEU A 208 15.56 -6.03 21.89
CA LEU A 208 14.31 -6.76 22.13
C LEU A 208 14.33 -7.41 23.51
N PHE A 209 13.18 -7.42 24.18
CA PHE A 209 13.06 -8.00 25.51
C PHE A 209 12.45 -9.41 25.45
N ASN A 210 13.06 -10.36 26.16
CA ASN A 210 12.55 -11.69 26.37
C ASN A 210 12.07 -11.88 27.82
N PRO A 211 10.76 -11.98 28.07
CA PRO A 211 10.23 -12.14 29.43
C PRO A 211 10.34 -13.56 29.98
N PHE A 212 10.18 -14.55 29.14
CA PHE A 212 10.23 -15.97 29.48
C PHE A 212 10.45 -16.83 28.22
N CYS A 213 10.80 -18.11 28.44
CA CYS A 213 10.78 -19.12 27.39
C CYS A 213 9.77 -20.21 27.73
N LEU A 214 9.20 -20.80 26.69
CA LEU A 214 8.29 -21.95 26.76
C LEU A 214 9.05 -23.19 26.27
N LYS A 215 8.83 -24.34 26.94
CA LYS A 215 9.19 -25.66 26.41
C LYS A 215 7.90 -26.39 26.07
N LEU A 216 7.68 -26.69 24.81
CA LEU A 216 6.49 -27.36 24.27
C LEU A 216 6.83 -28.85 24.10
N ARG A 217 6.02 -29.72 24.73
CA ARG A 217 6.32 -31.16 24.87
C ARG A 217 5.45 -32.07 24.02
N ASP A 218 4.44 -31.53 23.37
CA ASP A 218 3.57 -32.31 22.50
C ASP A 218 4.07 -32.20 21.05
N SER A 219 3.86 -33.27 20.28
CA SER A 219 4.17 -33.26 18.84
C SER A 219 3.40 -32.21 18.05
N ARG A 220 2.31 -31.70 18.61
CA ARG A 220 1.56 -30.55 18.07
C ARG A 220 1.22 -29.59 19.20
N SER A 221 1.67 -28.36 19.08
CA SER A 221 1.41 -27.30 20.05
C SER A 221 1.08 -25.99 19.33
N SER A 222 0.25 -25.15 19.94
CA SER A 222 -0.02 -23.81 19.40
C SER A 222 -0.04 -22.76 20.49
N ILE A 223 0.38 -21.55 20.11
CA ILE A 223 0.39 -20.36 20.96
C ILE A 223 -0.34 -19.24 20.23
N LEU A 224 -1.40 -18.73 20.84
CA LEU A 224 -2.07 -17.51 20.40
C LEU A 224 -1.47 -16.31 21.13
N PHE A 225 -1.00 -15.32 20.41
CA PHE A 225 -0.60 -14.00 20.92
C PHE A 225 -1.67 -13.00 20.52
N ALA A 226 -2.25 -12.30 21.47
CA ALA A 226 -3.34 -11.36 21.24
C ALA A 226 -3.15 -10.05 22.01
N ALA A 227 -3.36 -8.91 21.35
CA ALA A 227 -3.57 -7.63 22.00
C ALA A 227 -5.08 -7.42 22.20
N ASN A 228 -5.53 -7.16 23.43
CA ASN A 228 -6.92 -6.82 23.75
C ASN A 228 -7.98 -7.90 23.44
N GLY A 229 -7.77 -9.15 23.87
CA GLY A 229 -8.83 -10.18 23.85
C GLY A 229 -8.58 -11.38 22.93
N THR A 230 -9.39 -12.42 23.10
CA THR A 230 -9.24 -13.70 22.40
C THR A 230 -10.11 -13.72 21.12
N PRO A 231 -9.54 -13.84 19.91
CA PRO A 231 -10.30 -13.88 18.68
C PRO A 231 -10.87 -15.27 18.37
N ARG A 232 -11.90 -15.28 17.50
CA ARG A 232 -12.48 -16.50 16.94
C ARG A 232 -12.42 -16.42 15.41
N GLY A 233 -11.75 -17.34 14.73
CA GLY A 233 -11.72 -17.40 13.27
C GLY A 233 -11.16 -18.71 12.72
N GLU A 234 -11.67 -19.16 11.57
CA GLU A 234 -11.25 -20.37 10.86
C GLU A 234 -10.35 -20.07 9.66
N LEU A 235 -9.41 -20.98 9.39
CA LEU A 235 -8.50 -20.97 8.24
C LEU A 235 -9.19 -21.54 6.99
N ARG A 236 -9.14 -20.84 5.84
CA ARG A 236 -9.64 -21.34 4.55
C ARG A 236 -8.52 -21.40 3.51
N ARG A 237 -8.40 -22.53 2.80
CA ARG A 237 -7.52 -22.70 1.63
C ARG A 237 -8.27 -22.34 0.34
N LYS A 238 -7.61 -21.72 -0.64
CA LYS A 238 -8.13 -21.48 -1.99
C LYS A 238 -7.10 -21.72 -3.09
N GLY A 239 -7.61 -21.96 -4.32
CA GLY A 239 -6.83 -22.26 -5.51
C GLY A 239 -6.08 -21.06 -6.12
N ARG A 240 -5.13 -21.35 -7.00
CA ARG A 240 -4.06 -20.44 -7.51
C ARG A 240 -4.37 -19.84 -8.89
N ASP A 241 -5.56 -19.32 -9.14
CA ASP A 241 -5.82 -18.49 -10.32
C ASP A 241 -5.26 -17.07 -10.10
N PRO A 242 -4.46 -16.49 -11.04
CA PRO A 242 -3.85 -15.16 -10.90
C PRO A 242 -4.86 -14.04 -10.62
N ILE A 243 -6.03 -14.05 -11.26
CA ILE A 243 -7.08 -13.05 -11.04
C ILE A 243 -7.67 -13.23 -9.63
N ALA A 244 -7.89 -14.47 -9.20
CA ALA A 244 -8.36 -14.76 -7.85
C ALA A 244 -7.36 -14.30 -6.78
N LEU A 245 -6.05 -14.49 -7.01
CA LEU A 245 -5.00 -13.97 -6.10
C LEU A 245 -5.01 -12.44 -6.03
N LEU A 246 -5.14 -11.76 -7.16
CA LEU A 246 -5.24 -10.29 -7.18
C LEU A 246 -6.51 -9.79 -6.47
N ARG A 247 -7.67 -10.44 -6.67
CA ARG A 247 -8.91 -10.12 -5.94
C ARG A 247 -8.73 -10.28 -4.44
N GLU A 248 -8.08 -11.34 -4.04
CA GLU A 248 -7.80 -11.63 -2.65
C GLU A 248 -6.84 -10.59 -2.04
N ALA A 249 -5.73 -10.28 -2.72
CA ALA A 249 -4.78 -9.26 -2.30
C ALA A 249 -5.44 -7.87 -2.25
N SER A 250 -6.25 -7.50 -3.26
CA SER A 250 -6.95 -6.21 -3.30
C SER A 250 -7.88 -6.03 -2.10
N SER A 251 -8.58 -7.09 -1.68
CA SER A 251 -9.49 -7.05 -0.53
C SER A 251 -8.78 -6.83 0.81
N GLN A 252 -7.48 -7.12 0.90
CA GLN A 252 -6.70 -6.97 2.13
C GLN A 252 -6.31 -5.51 2.43
N PHE A 253 -6.44 -4.61 1.45
CA PHE A 253 -6.30 -3.17 1.68
C PHE A 253 -7.57 -2.53 2.25
N VAL A 254 -8.71 -3.21 2.15
CA VAL A 254 -9.99 -2.74 2.70
C VAL A 254 -10.06 -3.12 4.18
N VAL A 255 -10.07 -2.13 5.04
CA VAL A 255 -9.98 -2.31 6.49
C VAL A 255 -11.18 -1.70 7.21
N LYS A 256 -11.44 -2.20 8.41
CA LYS A 256 -12.47 -1.69 9.31
C LYS A 256 -11.85 -0.65 10.24
N GLY A 257 -12.18 0.60 10.03
CA GLY A 257 -11.75 1.70 10.88
C GLY A 257 -12.85 2.17 11.84
N LYS A 258 -12.50 2.98 12.82
CA LYS A 258 -13.46 3.60 13.76
C LYS A 258 -14.48 4.51 13.06
N ARG A 259 -14.08 5.14 11.97
CA ARG A 259 -14.92 6.03 11.15
C ARG A 259 -15.60 5.31 9.98
N GLY A 260 -15.73 4.00 10.04
CA GLY A 260 -16.25 3.16 8.96
C GLY A 260 -15.13 2.51 8.13
N PRO A 261 -15.49 1.89 6.98
CA PRO A 261 -14.53 1.22 6.12
C PRO A 261 -13.51 2.20 5.54
N ALA A 262 -12.28 1.75 5.35
CA ALA A 262 -11.21 2.54 4.73
C ALA A 262 -10.37 1.67 3.79
N ILE A 263 -9.65 2.30 2.85
CA ILE A 263 -8.64 1.64 2.03
C ILE A 263 -7.27 2.13 2.47
N ILE A 264 -6.42 1.20 2.94
CA ILE A 264 -5.02 1.48 3.25
C ILE A 264 -4.26 1.65 1.95
N ALA A 265 -3.51 2.75 1.80
CA ALA A 265 -2.76 3.02 0.57
C ALA A 265 -1.64 1.99 0.33
N GLY A 266 -0.98 1.54 1.39
CA GLY A 266 0.05 0.50 1.26
C GLY A 266 0.67 0.03 2.56
N TYR A 267 1.04 -1.23 2.60
CA TYR A 267 1.81 -1.84 3.68
C TYR A 267 3.31 -1.82 3.33
N HIS A 268 4.19 -1.44 4.27
CA HIS A 268 3.96 -1.43 5.73
C HIS A 268 3.48 -0.08 6.29
N TRP A 269 3.85 1.07 5.69
CA TRP A 269 3.87 2.36 6.37
C TRP A 269 2.79 3.35 5.97
N PHE A 270 2.09 3.14 4.87
CA PHE A 270 1.00 4.04 4.52
C PHE A 270 -0.28 3.75 5.30
N GLY A 271 -1.01 4.81 5.67
CA GLY A 271 -2.34 4.75 6.21
C GLY A 271 -3.42 4.93 5.14
N GLU A 272 -4.54 5.53 5.53
CA GLU A 272 -5.60 5.93 4.61
C GLU A 272 -5.22 7.24 3.91
N TRP A 273 -4.92 7.16 2.61
CA TRP A 273 -4.71 8.30 1.72
C TRP A 273 -5.86 8.36 0.73
N ALA A 274 -6.54 9.52 0.64
CA ALA A 274 -7.76 9.64 -0.13
C ALA A 274 -7.55 9.45 -1.64
N ARG A 275 -6.47 9.98 -2.21
CA ARG A 275 -6.12 9.77 -3.62
C ARG A 275 -5.98 8.29 -3.94
N ASP A 276 -5.20 7.57 -3.13
CA ASP A 276 -4.98 6.13 -3.27
C ASP A 276 -6.28 5.35 -3.11
N SER A 277 -7.10 5.71 -2.13
CA SER A 277 -8.40 5.10 -1.87
C SER A 277 -9.35 5.26 -3.05
N LEU A 278 -9.46 6.48 -3.60
CA LEU A 278 -10.38 6.79 -4.71
C LEU A 278 -9.95 6.14 -6.03
N ILE A 279 -8.65 6.12 -6.32
CA ILE A 279 -8.10 5.42 -7.50
C ILE A 279 -8.27 3.91 -7.34
N SER A 280 -7.98 3.37 -6.15
CA SER A 280 -8.06 1.93 -5.89
C SER A 280 -9.49 1.40 -5.78
N MET A 281 -10.50 2.24 -5.56
CA MET A 281 -11.87 1.84 -5.25
C MET A 281 -12.46 0.87 -6.26
N GLU A 282 -12.24 1.09 -7.54
CA GLU A 282 -12.77 0.20 -8.59
C GLU A 282 -12.20 -1.20 -8.45
N GLY A 283 -10.88 -1.34 -8.34
CA GLY A 283 -10.21 -2.64 -8.28
C GLY A 283 -10.30 -3.33 -6.91
N THR A 284 -10.51 -2.58 -5.82
CA THR A 284 -10.63 -3.17 -4.48
C THR A 284 -12.07 -3.50 -4.09
N LEU A 285 -13.02 -2.66 -4.44
CA LEU A 285 -14.41 -2.75 -3.97
C LEU A 285 -15.41 -3.00 -5.10
N LEU A 286 -15.45 -2.15 -6.15
CA LEU A 286 -16.53 -2.20 -7.15
C LEU A 286 -16.50 -3.49 -7.96
N ILE A 287 -15.35 -3.94 -8.44
CA ILE A 287 -15.18 -5.22 -9.13
C ILE A 287 -15.57 -6.42 -8.24
N ASN A 288 -15.43 -6.27 -6.93
CA ASN A 288 -15.82 -7.29 -5.95
C ASN A 288 -17.28 -7.17 -5.49
N ASN A 289 -18.06 -6.28 -6.14
CA ASN A 289 -19.46 -5.99 -5.82
C ASN A 289 -19.70 -5.52 -4.38
N ASP A 290 -18.71 -4.83 -3.80
CA ASP A 290 -18.80 -4.26 -2.46
C ASP A 290 -19.28 -2.81 -2.51
N LEU A 291 -20.52 -2.66 -2.94
CA LEU A 291 -21.13 -1.36 -3.17
C LEU A 291 -21.38 -0.60 -1.87
N TYR A 292 -21.66 -1.33 -0.79
CA TYR A 292 -21.91 -0.72 0.52
C TYR A 292 -20.69 0.02 1.04
N ARG A 293 -19.52 -0.65 1.10
CA ARG A 293 -18.28 0.00 1.59
C ARG A 293 -17.81 1.10 0.65
N SER A 294 -18.02 0.96 -0.67
CA SER A 294 -17.71 2.02 -1.64
C SER A 294 -18.49 3.30 -1.33
N ARG A 295 -19.81 3.16 -1.10
CA ARG A 295 -20.68 4.28 -0.76
C ARG A 295 -20.29 4.95 0.55
N GLU A 296 -20.04 4.17 1.60
CA GLU A 296 -19.62 4.68 2.91
C GLU A 296 -18.32 5.50 2.83
N ILE A 297 -17.35 5.05 2.02
CA ILE A 297 -16.09 5.77 1.81
C ILE A 297 -16.34 7.08 1.05
N LEU A 298 -17.13 7.05 -0.03
CA LEU A 298 -17.46 8.26 -0.80
C LEU A 298 -18.20 9.30 0.06
N GLN A 299 -19.19 8.85 0.86
CA GLN A 299 -19.93 9.71 1.78
C GLN A 299 -19.01 10.34 2.81
N ARG A 300 -18.17 9.53 3.45
CA ARG A 300 -17.27 10.02 4.49
C ARG A 300 -16.33 11.11 3.98
N TYR A 301 -15.81 11.01 2.76
CA TYR A 301 -14.97 12.09 2.22
C TYR A 301 -15.77 13.38 2.02
N LEU A 302 -17.03 13.31 1.56
CA LEU A 302 -17.91 14.47 1.47
C LEU A 302 -18.21 15.09 2.83
N ASP A 303 -18.45 14.28 3.87
CA ASP A 303 -18.73 14.75 5.23
C ASP A 303 -17.60 15.62 5.83
N TYR A 304 -16.40 15.53 5.27
CA TYR A 304 -15.22 16.32 5.66
C TYR A 304 -14.81 17.35 4.60
N GLU A 305 -15.70 17.71 3.69
CA GLU A 305 -15.43 18.78 2.72
C GLU A 305 -15.14 20.11 3.41
N ASP A 306 -14.12 20.84 2.96
CA ASP A 306 -13.80 22.21 3.38
C ASP A 306 -13.44 23.06 2.16
N ARG A 307 -14.34 23.96 1.76
CA ARG A 307 -14.18 24.92 0.66
C ARG A 307 -13.68 24.26 -0.65
N GLY A 308 -14.32 23.20 -1.05
CA GLY A 308 -14.04 22.42 -2.26
C GLY A 308 -12.91 21.41 -2.11
N MET A 309 -12.24 21.38 -0.97
CA MET A 309 -11.16 20.43 -0.70
C MET A 309 -11.66 19.24 0.11
N LEU A 310 -11.34 18.04 -0.33
CA LEU A 310 -11.49 16.82 0.45
C LEU A 310 -10.19 16.47 1.19
N PRO A 311 -10.26 15.78 2.35
CA PRO A 311 -9.07 15.39 3.07
C PRO A 311 -8.09 14.62 2.19
N THR A 312 -6.81 14.97 2.24
CA THR A 312 -5.74 14.21 1.59
C THR A 312 -5.50 12.91 2.34
N TYR A 313 -5.51 12.98 3.65
CA TYR A 313 -5.43 11.84 4.57
C TYR A 313 -5.98 12.23 5.94
N PHE A 314 -6.22 11.22 6.79
CA PHE A 314 -6.48 11.44 8.21
C PHE A 314 -5.20 11.15 9.00
N ASP A 315 -4.79 12.08 9.88
CA ASP A 315 -3.60 11.89 10.71
C ASP A 315 -3.75 10.65 11.62
N GLU A 316 -2.79 9.75 11.58
CA GLU A 316 -2.87 8.46 12.28
C GLU A 316 -2.90 8.58 13.81
N ASN A 317 -2.42 9.69 14.37
CA ASN A 317 -2.35 9.90 15.82
C ASN A 317 -3.57 10.67 16.36
N THR A 318 -3.99 11.72 15.63
CA THR A 318 -5.09 12.60 16.07
C THR A 318 -6.42 12.21 15.44
N GLY A 319 -6.39 11.59 14.27
CA GLY A 319 -7.57 11.31 13.48
C GLY A 319 -8.12 12.52 12.72
N GLU A 320 -7.49 13.67 12.81
CA GLU A 320 -7.94 14.89 12.15
C GLU A 320 -7.71 14.87 10.64
N PRO A 321 -8.59 15.47 9.83
CA PRO A 321 -8.42 15.57 8.39
C PRO A 321 -7.30 16.56 8.04
N VAL A 322 -6.51 16.21 7.02
CA VAL A 322 -5.40 17.04 6.52
C VAL A 322 -5.62 17.33 5.03
N TYR A 323 -5.63 18.63 4.66
CA TYR A 323 -5.92 19.12 3.32
C TYR A 323 -4.63 19.63 2.65
N LYS A 324 -4.04 18.83 1.73
CA LYS A 324 -2.75 19.14 1.08
C LYS A 324 -2.72 18.83 -0.42
N ALA A 325 -3.79 18.31 -1.00
CA ALA A 325 -3.78 17.89 -2.40
C ALA A 325 -4.97 18.49 -3.15
N VAL A 326 -4.69 19.04 -4.32
CA VAL A 326 -5.72 19.71 -5.17
C VAL A 326 -6.46 18.76 -6.09
N ASP A 327 -6.03 17.53 -6.20
CA ASP A 327 -6.60 16.54 -7.13
C ASP A 327 -7.57 15.56 -6.45
N VAL A 328 -7.61 15.49 -5.11
CA VAL A 328 -8.43 14.52 -4.38
C VAL A 328 -9.92 14.71 -4.66
N SER A 329 -10.43 15.94 -4.60
CA SER A 329 -11.84 16.24 -4.90
C SER A 329 -12.20 15.88 -6.34
N LEU A 330 -11.27 16.06 -7.27
CA LEU A 330 -11.48 15.70 -8.68
C LEU A 330 -11.45 14.17 -8.89
N TRP A 331 -10.59 13.46 -8.18
CA TRP A 331 -10.60 11.98 -8.14
C TRP A 331 -11.88 11.43 -7.52
N TRP A 332 -12.48 12.16 -6.57
CA TRP A 332 -13.76 11.77 -5.99
C TRP A 332 -14.87 11.70 -7.05
N PHE A 333 -14.96 12.68 -7.96
CA PHE A 333 -15.93 12.63 -9.08
C PHE A 333 -15.73 11.39 -9.94
N ASN A 334 -14.49 11.06 -10.27
CA ASN A 334 -14.18 9.85 -11.05
C ASN A 334 -14.63 8.57 -10.33
N ALA A 335 -14.35 8.46 -9.03
CA ALA A 335 -14.76 7.32 -8.22
C ALA A 335 -16.29 7.25 -8.06
N ALA A 336 -16.97 8.38 -7.82
CA ALA A 336 -18.43 8.46 -7.71
C ALA A 336 -19.12 8.09 -9.03
N PHE A 337 -18.60 8.52 -10.17
CA PHE A 337 -19.09 8.11 -11.49
C PHE A 337 -18.98 6.60 -11.69
N LYS A 338 -17.83 6.00 -11.35
CA LYS A 338 -17.65 4.55 -11.41
C LYS A 338 -18.60 3.84 -10.45
N TYR A 339 -18.73 4.33 -9.22
CA TYR A 339 -19.71 3.79 -8.26
C TYR A 339 -21.13 3.78 -8.84
N LEU A 340 -21.59 4.91 -9.40
CA LEU A 340 -22.90 5.01 -10.03
C LEU A 340 -23.05 4.01 -11.20
N LYS A 341 -22.00 3.84 -12.01
CA LYS A 341 -21.99 2.88 -13.14
C LYS A 341 -22.16 1.43 -12.68
N TYR A 342 -21.53 1.05 -11.56
CA TYR A 342 -21.61 -0.31 -11.01
C TYR A 342 -22.90 -0.55 -10.20
N SER A 343 -23.37 0.46 -9.45
CA SER A 343 -24.48 0.31 -8.50
C SER A 343 -25.84 0.72 -9.06
N GLY A 344 -25.89 1.67 -10.00
CA GLY A 344 -27.12 2.36 -10.39
C GLY A 344 -27.73 3.26 -9.31
N ASP A 345 -27.03 3.51 -8.18
CA ASP A 345 -27.52 4.24 -7.00
C ASP A 345 -27.59 5.76 -7.26
N LEU A 346 -28.60 6.18 -8.02
CA LEU A 346 -28.87 7.59 -8.25
C LEU A 346 -29.35 8.32 -6.99
N ASP A 347 -29.88 7.59 -6.00
CA ASP A 347 -30.32 8.17 -4.73
C ASP A 347 -29.14 8.67 -3.89
N PHE A 348 -27.98 8.06 -3.98
CA PHE A 348 -26.76 8.59 -3.37
C PHE A 348 -26.43 9.97 -3.94
N VAL A 349 -26.43 10.10 -5.26
CA VAL A 349 -26.16 11.40 -5.92
C VAL A 349 -27.22 12.44 -5.56
N ARG A 350 -28.49 12.04 -5.54
CA ARG A 350 -29.61 12.94 -5.20
C ARG A 350 -29.50 13.52 -3.78
N ARG A 351 -29.16 12.68 -2.81
CA ARG A 351 -29.05 13.12 -1.40
C ARG A 351 -27.89 14.06 -1.15
N ASN A 352 -26.83 13.91 -1.91
CA ASN A 352 -25.59 14.68 -1.74
C ASN A 352 -25.40 15.73 -2.84
N TYR A 353 -26.45 16.03 -3.63
CA TYR A 353 -26.30 16.87 -4.82
C TYR A 353 -25.71 18.26 -4.51
N ASP A 354 -26.19 18.90 -3.45
CA ASP A 354 -25.76 20.24 -3.06
C ASP A 354 -24.27 20.22 -2.64
N ASP A 355 -23.85 19.25 -1.84
CA ASP A 355 -22.44 19.10 -1.42
C ASP A 355 -21.52 18.80 -2.61
N ILE A 356 -21.99 17.96 -3.55
CA ILE A 356 -21.25 17.64 -4.78
C ILE A 356 -21.14 18.88 -5.69
N ALA A 357 -22.21 19.65 -5.82
CA ALA A 357 -22.21 20.90 -6.58
C ALA A 357 -21.30 21.96 -5.95
N ASP A 358 -21.22 21.99 -4.61
CA ASP A 358 -20.37 22.94 -3.87
C ASP A 358 -18.88 22.65 -4.12
N LEU A 359 -18.46 21.38 -4.26
CA LEU A 359 -17.10 21.03 -4.70
C LEU A 359 -16.74 21.75 -6.02
N ILE A 360 -17.61 21.66 -7.03
CA ILE A 360 -17.39 22.33 -8.34
C ILE A 360 -17.38 23.85 -8.19
N HIS A 361 -18.34 24.39 -7.42
CA HIS A 361 -18.46 25.82 -7.20
C HIS A 361 -17.16 26.44 -6.63
N TRP A 362 -16.54 25.77 -5.64
CA TRP A 362 -15.28 26.23 -5.06
C TRP A 362 -14.10 26.19 -6.04
N TYR A 363 -14.04 25.19 -6.94
CA TYR A 363 -13.02 25.16 -7.99
C TYR A 363 -13.25 26.26 -9.03
N MET A 364 -14.49 26.57 -9.38
CA MET A 364 -14.82 27.68 -10.27
C MET A 364 -14.49 29.05 -9.65
N LYS A 365 -14.81 29.25 -8.37
CA LYS A 365 -14.63 30.49 -7.63
C LYS A 365 -13.18 30.69 -7.16
N GLY A 366 -12.49 29.61 -6.85
CA GLY A 366 -11.21 29.61 -6.15
C GLY A 366 -11.36 29.67 -4.62
N ASN A 367 -10.41 29.06 -3.92
CA ASN A 367 -10.38 28.96 -2.44
C ASN A 367 -9.05 29.45 -1.83
N GLY A 368 -8.19 30.07 -2.62
CA GLY A 368 -6.87 30.54 -2.23
C GLY A 368 -5.74 29.56 -2.58
N THR A 369 -5.93 28.26 -2.41
CA THR A 369 -5.01 27.21 -2.90
C THR A 369 -5.27 26.92 -4.38
N VAL A 370 -6.54 26.78 -4.74
CA VAL A 370 -7.02 26.63 -6.12
C VAL A 370 -7.45 27.99 -6.62
N VAL A 371 -7.02 28.34 -7.83
CA VAL A 371 -7.42 29.55 -8.57
C VAL A 371 -7.90 29.10 -9.95
N ASN A 372 -9.10 29.54 -10.33
CA ASN A 372 -9.56 29.40 -11.72
C ASN A 372 -8.97 30.55 -12.55
N ARG A 373 -8.19 30.18 -13.57
CA ARG A 373 -7.60 31.12 -14.50
C ARG A 373 -7.77 30.61 -15.95
N GLU A 374 -8.38 31.38 -16.79
CA GLU A 374 -8.68 30.99 -18.19
C GLU A 374 -9.46 29.66 -18.24
N HIS A 375 -10.38 29.45 -17.28
CA HIS A 375 -11.14 28.22 -17.05
C HIS A 375 -10.32 27.02 -16.57
N LEU A 376 -9.00 27.15 -16.44
CA LEU A 376 -8.10 26.09 -15.94
C LEU A 376 -7.80 26.26 -14.46
N ILE A 377 -7.51 25.15 -13.82
CA ILE A 377 -7.11 25.10 -12.41
C ILE A 377 -5.61 25.38 -12.30
N LEU A 378 -5.30 26.53 -11.70
CA LEU A 378 -3.99 26.90 -11.23
C LEU A 378 -3.95 26.66 -9.72
N HIS A 379 -2.97 25.92 -9.22
CA HIS A 379 -2.77 25.78 -7.78
C HIS A 379 -1.53 26.53 -7.32
N ARG A 380 -1.66 27.16 -6.14
CA ARG A 380 -0.57 27.87 -5.47
C ARG A 380 -0.03 27.03 -4.34
N GLY A 381 1.29 26.91 -4.31
CA GLY A 381 2.02 26.05 -3.39
C GLY A 381 2.39 24.70 -3.98
N ALA A 382 3.38 24.10 -3.39
CA ALA A 382 3.90 22.78 -3.75
C ALA A 382 4.43 22.07 -2.48
N PRO A 383 4.34 20.74 -2.39
CA PRO A 383 3.76 19.81 -3.37
C PRO A 383 2.25 19.63 -3.12
N LEU A 384 1.40 19.78 -4.13
CA LEU A 384 -0.05 19.62 -4.03
C LEU A 384 -0.64 18.61 -5.01
N THR A 385 0.20 17.96 -5.85
CA THR A 385 -0.17 16.90 -6.79
C THR A 385 0.35 15.55 -6.29
N TRP A 386 0.10 14.46 -7.04
CA TRP A 386 0.61 13.13 -6.67
C TRP A 386 2.15 13.02 -6.71
N MET A 387 2.82 13.93 -7.44
CA MET A 387 4.29 14.03 -7.46
C MET A 387 4.79 14.91 -6.32
N ASP A 388 4.66 14.43 -5.09
CA ASP A 388 4.78 15.20 -3.85
C ASP A 388 6.10 14.98 -3.07
N ALA A 389 7.10 14.36 -3.68
CA ALA A 389 8.38 14.10 -3.03
C ALA A 389 9.08 15.38 -2.54
N GLN A 390 9.50 15.35 -1.27
CA GLN A 390 10.21 16.46 -0.65
C GLN A 390 11.19 16.00 0.44
N TYR A 391 12.31 16.70 0.56
CA TYR A 391 13.27 16.52 1.65
C TYR A 391 13.76 17.89 2.17
N ASP A 392 13.91 18.01 3.46
CA ASP A 392 14.43 19.22 4.13
C ASP A 392 13.74 20.52 3.66
N GLY A 393 12.42 20.47 3.44
CA GLY A 393 11.61 21.58 2.96
C GLY A 393 11.76 21.89 1.45
N ARG A 394 12.60 21.15 0.72
CA ARG A 394 12.74 21.28 -0.72
C ARG A 394 11.82 20.32 -1.46
N VAL A 395 10.92 20.85 -2.27
CA VAL A 395 10.09 20.07 -3.20
C VAL A 395 10.93 19.66 -4.40
N VAL A 396 10.91 18.36 -4.74
CA VAL A 396 11.73 17.79 -5.80
C VAL A 396 11.15 18.03 -7.19
N THR A 397 9.86 17.87 -7.32
CA THR A 397 9.09 18.11 -8.55
C THR A 397 8.09 19.25 -8.30
N PRO A 398 8.55 20.52 -8.23
CA PRO A 398 7.64 21.64 -8.01
C PRO A 398 6.82 21.85 -9.28
N ARG A 399 5.55 21.54 -9.20
CA ARG A 399 4.59 21.65 -10.31
C ARG A 399 3.52 22.68 -9.97
N GLU A 400 3.94 23.75 -9.26
CA GLU A 400 3.10 24.87 -8.93
C GLU A 400 2.66 25.60 -10.20
N GLY A 401 1.36 25.79 -10.35
CA GLY A 401 0.72 26.33 -11.54
C GLY A 401 -0.42 25.46 -12.04
N MET A 402 -0.51 25.25 -13.34
CA MET A 402 -1.55 24.43 -13.97
C MET A 402 -0.98 23.07 -14.33
N ALA A 403 -1.19 22.04 -13.50
CA ALA A 403 -0.74 20.67 -13.78
C ALA A 403 -1.68 19.98 -14.77
N VAL A 404 -1.13 19.23 -15.73
CA VAL A 404 -1.88 18.65 -16.86
C VAL A 404 -2.94 17.64 -16.40
N GLU A 405 -2.62 16.76 -15.47
CA GLU A 405 -3.57 15.77 -14.94
C GLU A 405 -4.66 16.41 -14.08
N VAL A 406 -4.33 17.47 -13.33
CA VAL A 406 -5.33 18.21 -12.54
C VAL A 406 -6.37 18.84 -13.45
N ASN A 407 -5.94 19.43 -14.56
CA ASN A 407 -6.84 20.05 -15.53
C ASN A 407 -7.61 19.03 -16.39
N ALA A 408 -7.02 17.87 -16.66
CA ALA A 408 -7.75 16.75 -17.26
C ALA A 408 -8.85 16.21 -16.32
N LEU A 409 -8.53 16.05 -15.02
CA LEU A 409 -9.51 15.68 -14.00
C LEU A 409 -10.59 16.75 -13.81
N TRP A 410 -10.23 18.04 -13.89
CA TRP A 410 -11.19 19.14 -13.79
C TRP A 410 -12.24 19.08 -14.90
N TYR A 411 -11.81 18.96 -16.16
CA TYR A 411 -12.71 18.73 -17.29
C TYR A 411 -13.62 17.53 -17.08
N ASN A 412 -13.03 16.38 -16.68
CA ASN A 412 -13.76 15.15 -16.39
C ASN A 412 -14.79 15.33 -15.26
N SER A 413 -14.46 16.09 -14.22
CA SER A 413 -15.36 16.36 -13.09
C SER A 413 -16.56 17.21 -13.50
N LEU A 414 -16.36 18.24 -14.33
CA LEU A 414 -17.44 19.05 -14.90
C LEU A 414 -18.39 18.20 -15.76
N MET A 415 -17.86 17.35 -16.61
CA MET A 415 -18.66 16.43 -17.44
C MET A 415 -19.46 15.43 -16.61
N ILE A 416 -18.87 14.92 -15.53
CA ILE A 416 -19.55 14.02 -14.57
C ILE A 416 -20.65 14.78 -13.83
N MET A 417 -20.37 15.99 -13.35
CA MET A 417 -21.37 16.82 -12.66
C MET A 417 -22.54 17.18 -13.60
N SER A 418 -22.25 17.54 -14.85
CA SER A 418 -23.28 17.75 -15.87
C SER A 418 -24.18 16.51 -16.05
N LEU A 419 -23.57 15.31 -16.11
CA LEU A 419 -24.31 14.05 -16.18
C LEU A 419 -25.17 13.81 -14.92
N PHE A 420 -24.66 14.09 -13.74
CA PHE A 420 -25.41 13.95 -12.49
C PHE A 420 -26.61 14.91 -12.44
N ALA A 421 -26.40 16.17 -12.81
CA ALA A 421 -27.48 17.17 -12.91
C ALA A 421 -28.56 16.71 -13.91
N GLU A 422 -28.18 16.31 -15.11
CA GLU A 422 -29.11 15.82 -16.15
C GLU A 422 -29.94 14.61 -15.64
N ARG A 423 -29.29 13.64 -15.00
CA ARG A 423 -29.97 12.44 -14.45
C ARG A 423 -30.95 12.75 -13.33
N LEU A 424 -30.77 13.86 -12.63
CA LEU A 424 -31.62 14.33 -11.54
C LEU A 424 -32.65 15.37 -12.03
N GLY A 425 -32.64 15.78 -13.30
CA GLY A 425 -33.50 16.83 -13.84
C GLY A 425 -33.14 18.24 -13.32
N GLN A 426 -31.91 18.43 -12.89
CA GLN A 426 -31.34 19.72 -12.50
C GLN A 426 -30.70 20.42 -13.71
N ASP A 427 -30.41 21.72 -13.56
CA ASP A 427 -29.70 22.48 -14.62
C ASP A 427 -28.26 21.95 -14.78
N SER A 428 -27.97 21.44 -15.97
CA SER A 428 -26.66 20.90 -16.35
C SER A 428 -25.86 21.82 -17.28
N GLU A 429 -26.48 22.91 -17.79
CA GLU A 429 -25.90 23.75 -18.84
C GLU A 429 -24.65 24.48 -18.33
N GLN A 430 -24.69 25.05 -17.15
CA GLN A 430 -23.55 25.75 -16.54
C GLN A 430 -22.27 24.87 -16.44
N TYR A 431 -22.42 23.58 -16.14
CA TYR A 431 -21.28 22.65 -16.05
C TYR A 431 -20.74 22.26 -17.43
N ARG A 432 -21.62 22.16 -18.41
CA ARG A 432 -21.28 21.85 -19.79
C ARG A 432 -20.55 23.03 -20.45
N ASP A 433 -21.04 24.23 -20.25
CA ASP A 433 -20.44 25.45 -20.80
C ASP A 433 -19.03 25.67 -20.23
N GLU A 434 -18.86 25.50 -18.91
CA GLU A 434 -17.54 25.58 -18.30
C GLU A 434 -16.62 24.44 -18.81
N ALA A 435 -17.13 23.21 -18.99
CA ALA A 435 -16.34 22.12 -19.55
C ALA A 435 -15.85 22.42 -20.97
N GLU A 436 -16.69 22.99 -21.84
CA GLU A 436 -16.27 23.37 -23.20
C GLU A 436 -15.22 24.50 -23.17
N ALA A 437 -15.35 25.47 -22.25
CA ALA A 437 -14.34 26.50 -22.05
C ALA A 437 -13.00 25.91 -21.56
N VAL A 438 -13.05 25.01 -20.57
CA VAL A 438 -11.87 24.24 -20.10
C VAL A 438 -11.21 23.50 -21.26
N LYS A 439 -12.00 22.78 -22.08
CA LYS A 439 -11.49 22.03 -23.23
C LYS A 439 -10.81 22.94 -24.25
N SER A 440 -11.36 24.11 -24.51
CA SER A 440 -10.76 25.10 -25.40
C SER A 440 -9.41 25.57 -24.86
N SER A 441 -9.37 26.08 -23.63
CA SER A 441 -8.15 26.59 -23.00
C SER A 441 -7.08 25.50 -22.83
N PHE A 442 -7.49 24.27 -22.47
CA PHE A 442 -6.58 23.13 -22.32
C PHE A 442 -5.88 22.81 -23.65
N ASN A 443 -6.65 22.72 -24.75
CA ASN A 443 -6.10 22.40 -26.05
C ASN A 443 -5.23 23.52 -26.63
N GLU A 444 -5.51 24.77 -26.31
CA GLU A 444 -4.69 25.90 -26.71
C GLU A 444 -3.34 25.94 -25.98
N LEU A 445 -3.34 25.71 -24.66
CA LEU A 445 -2.19 25.97 -23.81
C LEU A 445 -1.28 24.75 -23.59
N PHE A 446 -1.83 23.52 -23.52
CA PHE A 446 -1.04 22.33 -23.16
C PHE A 446 -0.46 21.57 -24.35
N ARG A 447 -0.92 21.77 -25.57
CA ARG A 447 -0.44 21.00 -26.73
C ARG A 447 1.01 21.33 -27.09
N SER A 448 1.81 20.28 -27.29
CA SER A 448 3.15 20.34 -27.86
C SER A 448 3.25 19.44 -29.10
N GLN A 449 4.34 19.50 -29.83
CA GLN A 449 4.56 18.62 -31.00
C GLN A 449 4.70 17.12 -30.63
N TRP A 450 4.93 16.81 -29.33
CA TRP A 450 5.19 15.45 -28.86
C TRP A 450 4.10 14.91 -27.92
N GLY A 451 3.11 15.68 -27.59
CA GLY A 451 2.08 15.38 -26.62
C GLY A 451 1.70 16.62 -25.81
N LEU A 452 1.57 16.48 -24.50
CA LEU A 452 1.20 17.59 -23.62
C LEU A 452 2.38 18.02 -22.73
N TYR A 453 2.47 19.32 -22.48
CA TYR A 453 3.33 19.86 -21.40
C TYR A 453 2.91 19.29 -20.05
N ASP A 454 3.86 19.02 -19.17
CA ASP A 454 3.57 18.43 -17.86
C ASP A 454 2.82 19.40 -16.94
N TYR A 455 3.24 20.66 -16.92
CA TYR A 455 2.51 21.76 -16.29
C TYR A 455 2.90 23.10 -16.93
N LEU A 456 2.07 24.11 -16.66
CA LEU A 456 2.35 25.51 -16.97
C LEU A 456 2.50 26.27 -15.66
N SER A 457 3.58 27.04 -15.52
CA SER A 457 3.77 27.93 -14.37
C SER A 457 2.77 29.09 -14.37
N GLU A 458 2.72 29.89 -13.31
CA GLU A 458 1.78 31.02 -13.23
C GLU A 458 1.96 32.05 -14.37
N ASP A 459 3.17 32.20 -14.92
CA ASP A 459 3.46 33.05 -16.08
C ASP A 459 3.27 32.32 -17.43
N LEU A 460 2.63 31.14 -17.43
CA LEU A 460 2.38 30.27 -18.58
C LEU A 460 3.64 29.68 -19.23
N THR A 461 4.80 29.70 -18.54
CA THR A 461 6.00 29.00 -19.02
C THR A 461 5.78 27.48 -18.94
N PRO A 462 5.92 26.72 -20.06
CA PRO A 462 5.64 25.29 -20.07
C PRO A 462 6.83 24.47 -19.57
N ASP A 463 6.57 23.45 -18.78
CA ASP A 463 7.51 22.35 -18.51
C ASP A 463 7.44 21.32 -19.66
N THR A 464 8.57 21.12 -20.32
CA THR A 464 8.69 20.23 -21.50
C THR A 464 9.09 18.80 -21.14
N SER A 465 9.21 18.47 -19.86
CA SER A 465 9.52 17.11 -19.39
C SER A 465 8.43 16.14 -19.84
N VAL A 466 8.83 15.02 -20.45
CA VAL A 466 7.88 13.98 -20.83
C VAL A 466 7.62 13.09 -19.61
N ARG A 467 6.43 13.24 -19.04
CA ARG A 467 5.95 12.54 -17.86
C ARG A 467 4.65 11.78 -18.17
N PRO A 468 4.30 10.76 -17.34
CA PRO A 468 3.08 9.96 -17.57
C PRO A 468 1.79 10.73 -17.33
N ASN A 469 1.82 11.88 -16.66
CA ASN A 469 0.64 12.66 -16.28
C ASN A 469 -0.29 13.00 -17.45
N GLN A 470 0.27 13.19 -18.65
CA GLN A 470 -0.49 13.45 -19.86
C GLN A 470 -1.46 12.31 -20.24
N ILE A 471 -1.27 11.08 -19.74
CA ILE A 471 -2.15 9.94 -20.04
C ILE A 471 -3.57 10.17 -19.51
N PHE A 472 -3.73 10.95 -18.44
CA PHE A 472 -5.05 11.23 -17.87
C PHE A 472 -5.92 12.10 -18.77
N ALA A 473 -5.33 12.89 -19.65
CA ALA A 473 -6.09 13.66 -20.65
C ALA A 473 -6.88 12.78 -21.63
N ILE A 474 -6.49 11.49 -21.75
CA ILE A 474 -7.09 10.54 -22.71
C ILE A 474 -7.67 9.29 -22.04
N SER A 475 -7.23 8.93 -20.84
CA SER A 475 -7.69 7.71 -20.16
C SER A 475 -8.98 7.89 -19.36
N LEU A 476 -9.23 9.08 -18.80
CA LEU A 476 -10.42 9.39 -18.01
C LEU A 476 -11.72 9.18 -18.79
N PRO A 477 -12.87 8.95 -18.13
CA PRO A 477 -14.17 8.74 -18.78
C PRO A 477 -14.48 9.72 -19.92
N PHE A 478 -14.17 11.00 -19.71
CA PHE A 478 -14.33 12.08 -20.68
C PHE A 478 -12.96 12.63 -21.11
N PRO A 479 -12.42 12.25 -22.28
CA PRO A 479 -11.17 12.79 -22.79
C PRO A 479 -11.27 14.29 -23.10
N VAL A 480 -10.27 15.08 -22.69
CA VAL A 480 -10.25 16.54 -22.92
C VAL A 480 -9.68 16.95 -24.27
N VAL A 481 -9.05 16.01 -24.99
CA VAL A 481 -8.48 16.22 -26.34
C VAL A 481 -9.22 15.39 -27.38
N ASP A 482 -9.04 15.72 -28.67
CA ASP A 482 -9.60 14.95 -29.79
C ASP A 482 -8.88 13.60 -30.00
N ASP A 483 -9.50 12.72 -30.81
CA ASP A 483 -9.01 11.35 -31.03
C ASP A 483 -7.65 11.31 -31.72
N ASP A 484 -7.40 12.22 -32.70
CA ASP A 484 -6.14 12.22 -33.43
C ASP A 484 -4.98 12.61 -32.53
N PHE A 485 -5.18 13.62 -31.70
CA PHE A 485 -4.16 14.03 -30.73
C PHE A 485 -4.02 13.03 -29.58
N SER A 486 -5.10 12.33 -29.22
CA SER A 486 -5.06 11.22 -28.27
C SER A 486 -4.11 10.10 -28.72
N ARG A 487 -4.07 9.78 -30.03
CA ARG A 487 -3.12 8.81 -30.57
C ARG A 487 -1.67 9.29 -30.52
N VAL A 488 -1.43 10.61 -30.69
CA VAL A 488 -0.08 11.20 -30.50
C VAL A 488 0.39 11.04 -29.06
N ILE A 489 -0.46 11.37 -28.09
CA ILE A 489 -0.16 11.21 -26.65
C ILE A 489 0.14 9.75 -26.33
N LEU A 490 -0.75 8.83 -26.73
CA LEU A 490 -0.56 7.39 -26.48
C LEU A 490 0.76 6.88 -27.08
N GLY A 491 1.05 7.23 -28.34
CA GLY A 491 2.30 6.86 -29.00
C GLY A 491 3.54 7.41 -28.31
N THR A 492 3.47 8.60 -27.72
CA THR A 492 4.57 9.19 -26.93
C THR A 492 4.77 8.45 -25.61
N VAL A 493 3.71 8.16 -24.89
CA VAL A 493 3.76 7.36 -23.65
C VAL A 493 4.34 5.97 -23.94
N GLU A 494 3.91 5.30 -24.99
CA GLU A 494 4.43 3.97 -25.37
C GLU A 494 5.92 4.00 -25.70
N ARG A 495 6.38 4.96 -26.48
CA ARG A 495 7.80 5.05 -26.86
C ARG A 495 8.71 5.46 -25.71
N MET A 496 8.28 6.43 -24.90
CA MET A 496 9.19 7.10 -23.96
C MET A 496 9.06 6.60 -22.52
N LEU A 497 7.88 6.13 -22.11
CA LEU A 497 7.58 5.86 -20.69
C LEU A 497 7.16 4.42 -20.39
N LEU A 498 6.60 3.67 -21.35
CA LEU A 498 6.14 2.30 -21.09
C LEU A 498 7.33 1.37 -20.80
N ARG A 499 7.23 0.63 -19.70
CA ARG A 499 8.21 -0.31 -19.16
C ARG A 499 7.54 -1.63 -18.79
N PRO A 500 8.31 -2.70 -18.49
CA PRO A 500 7.71 -4.00 -18.16
C PRO A 500 6.75 -3.99 -16.97
N TYR A 501 6.93 -3.07 -16.00
CA TYR A 501 6.15 -3.04 -14.77
C TYR A 501 5.27 -1.79 -14.63
N GLY A 502 4.98 -1.07 -15.71
CA GLY A 502 4.16 0.13 -15.68
C GLY A 502 4.76 1.29 -16.47
N LEU A 503 4.52 2.53 -16.02
CA LEU A 503 5.07 3.72 -16.66
C LEU A 503 6.20 4.33 -15.83
N SER A 504 7.30 4.69 -16.51
CA SER A 504 8.38 5.53 -15.95
C SER A 504 7.85 6.93 -15.68
N THR A 505 8.25 7.54 -14.57
CA THR A 505 7.80 8.88 -14.15
C THR A 505 8.48 10.02 -14.89
N LEU A 506 9.55 9.72 -15.62
CA LEU A 506 10.27 10.70 -16.45
C LEU A 506 10.93 9.97 -17.63
N ALA A 507 10.95 10.61 -18.79
CA ALA A 507 11.63 10.06 -19.96
C ALA A 507 13.16 9.98 -19.74
N ARG A 508 13.79 8.91 -20.26
CA ARG A 508 15.23 8.62 -20.06
C ARG A 508 16.19 9.67 -20.60
N ASN A 509 15.76 10.46 -21.57
CA ASN A 509 16.55 11.52 -22.16
C ASN A 509 16.45 12.87 -21.41
N ASP A 510 15.65 12.96 -20.35
CA ASP A 510 15.56 14.15 -19.53
C ASP A 510 16.81 14.27 -18.62
N PRO A 511 17.41 15.47 -18.48
CA PRO A 511 18.58 15.67 -17.62
C PRO A 511 18.37 15.36 -16.14
N LYS A 512 17.11 15.41 -15.66
CA LYS A 512 16.73 15.11 -14.27
C LYS A 512 16.50 13.61 -14.01
N TYR A 513 16.62 12.76 -15.05
CA TYR A 513 16.30 11.34 -14.95
C TYR A 513 17.19 10.59 -13.97
N LYS A 514 16.57 9.90 -13.01
CA LYS A 514 17.20 9.09 -11.97
C LYS A 514 16.50 7.73 -11.88
N PRO A 515 17.02 6.69 -12.54
CA PRO A 515 16.31 5.42 -12.71
C PRO A 515 16.19 4.53 -11.48
N VAL A 516 16.95 4.81 -10.40
CA VAL A 516 17.09 3.91 -9.24
C VAL A 516 16.66 4.61 -7.96
N TYR A 517 15.65 4.02 -7.28
CA TYR A 517 15.18 4.48 -5.98
C TYR A 517 15.95 3.79 -4.84
N LYS A 518 17.13 4.32 -4.51
CA LYS A 518 18.03 3.75 -3.50
C LYS A 518 18.82 4.83 -2.77
N GLY A 519 19.36 4.47 -1.59
CA GLY A 519 20.22 5.33 -0.79
C GLY A 519 19.50 6.01 0.37
N ASP A 520 20.04 7.12 0.85
CA ASP A 520 19.46 7.92 1.92
C ASP A 520 18.15 8.61 1.51
N ARG A 521 17.52 9.33 2.44
CA ARG A 521 16.24 10.00 2.17
C ARG A 521 16.33 10.94 0.98
N ARG A 522 17.35 11.79 0.92
CA ARG A 522 17.53 12.75 -0.17
C ARG A 522 17.64 12.06 -1.53
N GLN A 523 18.49 11.04 -1.62
CA GLN A 523 18.72 10.31 -2.86
C GLN A 523 17.45 9.62 -3.36
N ARG A 524 16.64 9.04 -2.44
CA ARG A 524 15.37 8.43 -2.77
C ARG A 524 14.34 9.45 -3.22
N ASP A 525 14.15 10.54 -2.45
CA ASP A 525 13.14 11.55 -2.77
C ASP A 525 13.47 12.26 -4.09
N GLU A 526 14.75 12.50 -4.39
CA GLU A 526 15.20 13.03 -5.69
C GLU A 526 14.90 12.08 -6.88
N ALA A 527 14.84 10.78 -6.65
CA ALA A 527 14.50 9.80 -7.68
C ALA A 527 12.99 9.52 -7.80
N TYR A 528 12.23 9.67 -6.72
CA TYR A 528 10.88 9.13 -6.52
C TYR A 528 9.92 9.35 -7.71
N HIS A 529 9.91 10.57 -8.28
CA HIS A 529 9.11 10.94 -9.44
C HIS A 529 9.97 11.34 -10.65
N ASN A 530 11.24 10.92 -10.69
CA ASN A 530 12.18 11.30 -11.75
C ASN A 530 12.83 10.08 -12.44
N GLY A 531 12.09 9.00 -12.61
CA GLY A 531 12.58 7.84 -13.34
C GLY A 531 11.92 6.52 -12.96
N PRO A 532 11.79 6.16 -11.68
CA PRO A 532 11.20 4.89 -11.27
C PRO A 532 9.86 4.61 -11.93
N ILE A 533 9.58 3.32 -12.13
CA ILE A 533 8.36 2.83 -12.75
C ILE A 533 7.27 2.72 -11.69
N TRP A 534 6.11 3.29 -11.95
CA TRP A 534 4.95 3.19 -11.09
C TRP A 534 3.89 2.27 -11.68
N PRO A 535 3.61 1.12 -11.05
CA PRO A 535 2.66 0.14 -11.56
C PRO A 535 1.22 0.64 -11.70
N TRP A 536 0.76 1.49 -10.79
CA TRP A 536 -0.63 1.97 -10.80
C TRP A 536 -1.03 2.69 -12.09
N LEU A 537 -0.06 3.34 -12.75
CA LEU A 537 -0.29 4.04 -14.03
C LEU A 537 -0.66 3.10 -15.17
N ILE A 538 -0.49 1.78 -14.99
CA ILE A 538 -0.85 0.78 -16.00
C ILE A 538 -2.35 0.81 -16.30
N GLY A 539 -3.20 1.10 -15.31
CA GLY A 539 -4.62 1.20 -15.52
C GLY A 539 -5.01 2.32 -16.47
N ALA A 540 -4.44 3.52 -16.27
CA ALA A 540 -4.65 4.64 -17.19
C ALA A 540 -4.12 4.33 -18.60
N TYR A 541 -2.98 3.63 -18.72
CA TYR A 541 -2.46 3.18 -20.02
C TYR A 541 -3.42 2.19 -20.70
N VAL A 542 -3.94 1.22 -19.98
CA VAL A 542 -4.90 0.24 -20.53
C VAL A 542 -6.17 0.94 -21.02
N ASP A 543 -6.73 1.85 -20.22
CA ASP A 543 -7.92 2.62 -20.64
C ASP A 543 -7.67 3.43 -21.90
N ALA A 544 -6.53 4.12 -21.99
CA ALA A 544 -6.15 4.89 -23.18
C ALA A 544 -5.95 3.97 -24.40
N LYS A 545 -5.30 2.82 -24.21
CA LYS A 545 -5.06 1.84 -25.28
C LYS A 545 -6.35 1.22 -25.80
N LEU A 546 -7.29 0.89 -24.93
CA LEU A 546 -8.61 0.39 -25.33
C LEU A 546 -9.42 1.42 -26.12
N LYS A 547 -9.31 2.71 -25.76
CA LYS A 547 -10.03 3.80 -26.44
C LYS A 547 -9.43 4.16 -27.80
N PHE A 548 -8.09 4.25 -27.89
CA PHE A 548 -7.40 4.88 -29.03
C PHE A 548 -6.37 3.99 -29.73
N GLY A 549 -6.16 2.76 -29.26
CA GLY A 549 -5.12 1.84 -29.78
C GLY A 549 -5.50 1.06 -31.05
N GLY A 550 -6.72 1.19 -31.57
CA GLY A 550 -7.20 0.47 -32.74
C GLY A 550 -7.71 -0.96 -32.45
N ASP A 551 -8.09 -1.71 -33.47
CA ASP A 551 -8.83 -2.98 -33.40
C ASP A 551 -8.08 -4.14 -32.70
N SER A 552 -6.75 -4.10 -32.66
CA SER A 552 -5.92 -5.14 -31.99
C SER A 552 -5.57 -4.84 -30.54
N SER A 553 -6.05 -3.72 -30.00
CA SER A 553 -5.64 -3.19 -28.69
C SER A 553 -5.76 -4.20 -27.54
N GLY A 554 -6.85 -4.97 -27.48
CA GLY A 554 -7.04 -5.98 -26.42
C GLY A 554 -6.03 -7.13 -26.49
N LYS A 555 -5.64 -7.60 -27.68
CA LYS A 555 -4.67 -8.68 -27.86
C LYS A 555 -3.24 -8.25 -27.50
N ASP A 556 -2.91 -6.98 -27.73
CA ASP A 556 -1.59 -6.42 -27.47
C ASP A 556 -1.36 -6.09 -25.98
N LEU A 557 -2.43 -6.02 -25.19
CA LEU A 557 -2.36 -5.64 -23.78
C LEU A 557 -1.89 -6.78 -22.88
N MET A 558 -2.37 -8.03 -23.09
CA MET A 558 -1.98 -9.15 -22.22
C MET A 558 -0.46 -9.37 -22.14
N PRO A 559 0.32 -9.34 -23.23
CA PRO A 559 1.78 -9.42 -23.15
C PRO A 559 2.43 -8.27 -22.37
N ARG A 560 1.78 -7.10 -22.33
CA ARG A 560 2.27 -5.93 -21.57
C ARG A 560 2.02 -6.07 -20.08
N LEU A 561 0.95 -6.77 -19.66
CA LEU A 561 0.60 -7.01 -18.28
C LEU A 561 1.29 -8.26 -17.68
N ASP A 562 1.78 -9.18 -18.51
CA ASP A 562 2.40 -10.44 -18.09
C ASP A 562 3.54 -10.28 -17.06
N PRO A 563 4.47 -9.31 -17.19
CA PRO A 563 5.49 -9.10 -16.16
C PRO A 563 4.93 -8.76 -14.77
N LEU A 564 3.89 -7.91 -14.71
CA LEU A 564 3.21 -7.57 -13.46
C LEU A 564 2.45 -8.78 -12.90
N LEU A 565 1.81 -9.57 -13.76
CA LEU A 565 1.12 -10.80 -13.35
C LEU A 565 2.08 -11.82 -12.75
N LYS A 566 3.21 -12.06 -13.41
CA LYS A 566 4.24 -12.98 -12.90
C LYS A 566 4.79 -12.51 -11.55
N PHE A 567 5.10 -11.22 -11.43
CA PHE A 567 5.55 -10.64 -10.16
C PHE A 567 4.49 -10.78 -9.07
N SER A 568 3.22 -10.44 -9.38
CA SER A 568 2.13 -10.57 -8.40
C SER A 568 1.93 -12.03 -7.94
N TYR A 569 2.10 -13.00 -8.84
CA TYR A 569 2.01 -14.42 -8.48
C TYR A 569 3.08 -14.81 -7.46
N GLU A 570 4.32 -14.35 -7.64
CA GLU A 570 5.42 -14.60 -6.71
C GLU A 570 5.21 -13.91 -5.35
N MET A 571 4.47 -12.79 -5.35
CA MET A 571 4.16 -11.98 -4.17
C MET A 571 2.74 -12.22 -3.61
N ASN A 572 2.19 -13.40 -3.85
CA ASN A 572 0.86 -13.81 -3.35
C ASN A 572 -0.26 -12.79 -3.70
N GLY A 573 -0.23 -12.25 -4.91
CA GLY A 573 -1.18 -11.27 -5.42
C GLY A 573 -0.81 -9.80 -5.15
N PHE A 574 0.20 -9.52 -4.35
CA PHE A 574 0.63 -8.16 -4.07
C PHE A 574 1.55 -7.58 -5.15
N LEU A 575 1.53 -6.26 -5.25
CA LEU A 575 2.44 -5.46 -6.07
C LEU A 575 3.04 -4.34 -5.23
N PRO A 576 4.33 -4.00 -5.47
CA PRO A 576 4.99 -2.93 -4.74
C PRO A 576 4.51 -1.55 -5.21
N GLU A 577 4.97 -0.54 -4.52
CA GLU A 577 4.75 0.86 -4.85
C GLU A 577 5.38 1.24 -6.18
N LEU A 578 6.66 0.88 -6.38
CA LEU A 578 7.42 1.22 -7.58
C LEU A 578 8.55 0.21 -7.86
N PHE A 579 9.13 0.32 -9.07
CA PHE A 579 10.31 -0.44 -9.49
C PHE A 579 11.41 0.52 -9.98
N ASP A 580 12.68 0.10 -9.84
CA ASP A 580 13.78 0.76 -10.53
C ASP A 580 13.58 0.71 -12.06
N ASP A 581 13.87 1.79 -12.82
CA ASP A 581 13.80 1.79 -14.31
C ASP A 581 15.11 1.32 -14.96
N LEU A 582 15.79 0.38 -14.32
CA LEU A 582 16.95 -0.33 -14.87
C LEU A 582 16.89 -1.81 -14.51
N PRO A 583 17.28 -2.72 -15.41
CA PRO A 583 17.39 -4.13 -15.08
C PRO A 583 18.30 -4.35 -13.85
N PRO A 584 17.93 -5.28 -12.96
CA PRO A 584 16.84 -6.26 -13.03
C PRO A 584 15.47 -5.73 -12.57
N TYR A 585 15.20 -4.40 -12.61
CA TYR A 585 13.92 -3.79 -12.22
C TYR A 585 13.51 -4.17 -10.79
N ARG A 586 14.35 -3.86 -9.81
CA ARG A 586 14.09 -4.22 -8.42
C ARG A 586 12.86 -3.49 -7.89
N SER A 587 12.00 -4.20 -7.17
CA SER A 587 10.88 -3.62 -6.44
C SER A 587 11.37 -2.70 -5.32
N ARG A 588 10.67 -1.58 -5.13
CA ARG A 588 11.04 -0.53 -4.18
C ARG A 588 9.78 0.04 -3.51
N GLY A 589 10.03 0.92 -2.55
CA GLY A 589 8.95 1.53 -1.77
C GLY A 589 8.32 0.55 -0.80
N CYS A 590 7.02 0.65 -0.57
CA CYS A 590 6.28 -0.33 0.20
C CYS A 590 6.06 -1.62 -0.63
N ILE A 591 6.02 -2.77 0.06
CA ILE A 591 5.97 -4.07 -0.62
C ILE A 591 4.59 -4.40 -1.20
N ALA A 592 3.55 -3.74 -0.70
CA ALA A 592 2.16 -3.96 -1.10
C ALA A 592 1.42 -2.61 -1.18
N GLN A 593 1.12 -2.17 -2.40
CA GLN A 593 0.44 -0.90 -2.68
C GLN A 593 -0.94 -1.14 -3.26
N ALA A 594 -1.97 -0.50 -2.67
CA ALA A 594 -3.36 -0.71 -3.04
C ALA A 594 -3.63 -0.37 -4.52
N TRP A 595 -3.25 0.82 -4.97
CA TRP A 595 -3.49 1.23 -6.35
C TRP A 595 -2.75 0.39 -7.39
N SER A 596 -1.55 -0.14 -7.06
CA SER A 596 -0.82 -1.02 -7.98
C SER A 596 -1.59 -2.33 -8.22
N VAL A 597 -2.12 -2.94 -7.16
CA VAL A 597 -2.93 -4.16 -7.23
C VAL A 597 -4.29 -3.89 -7.87
N ALA A 598 -4.96 -2.81 -7.45
CA ALA A 598 -6.28 -2.43 -7.92
C ALA A 598 -6.30 -2.12 -9.42
N GLU A 599 -5.32 -1.33 -9.89
CA GLU A 599 -5.22 -0.93 -11.29
C GLU A 599 -4.87 -2.10 -12.22
N LEU A 600 -4.01 -3.03 -11.79
CA LEU A 600 -3.77 -4.26 -12.54
C LEU A 600 -5.04 -5.13 -12.60
N LEU A 601 -5.72 -5.35 -11.46
CA LEU A 601 -6.92 -6.18 -11.40
C LEU A 601 -8.04 -5.63 -12.29
N ARG A 602 -8.34 -4.32 -12.19
CA ARG A 602 -9.39 -3.74 -13.04
C ARG A 602 -9.05 -3.77 -14.52
N SER A 603 -7.76 -3.58 -14.88
CA SER A 603 -7.29 -3.68 -16.25
C SER A 603 -7.52 -5.07 -16.83
N LEU A 604 -7.19 -6.13 -16.09
CA LEU A 604 -7.42 -7.51 -16.50
C LEU A 604 -8.92 -7.79 -16.71
N VAL A 605 -9.76 -7.34 -15.77
CA VAL A 605 -11.22 -7.49 -15.91
C VAL A 605 -11.72 -6.75 -17.15
N SER A 606 -11.27 -5.53 -17.41
CA SER A 606 -11.69 -4.75 -18.59
C SER A 606 -11.24 -5.36 -19.93
N ILE A 607 -10.14 -6.11 -19.97
CA ILE A 607 -9.66 -6.78 -21.19
C ILE A 607 -10.37 -8.11 -21.43
N THR A 608 -10.83 -8.78 -20.36
CA THR A 608 -11.43 -10.12 -20.43
C THR A 608 -12.96 -10.11 -20.45
N SER A 609 -13.60 -8.99 -20.14
CA SER A 609 -15.06 -8.76 -20.27
C SER A 609 -15.42 -8.22 -21.64
#